data_21d6be1f4325efc6a02e5ef1b769e2d3
#
_entry.id   21d6be1f4325efc6a02e5ef1b769e2d3
#
_cell.length_a   1.000
_cell.length_b   1.000
_cell.length_c   1.000
_cell.angle_alpha   90.00
_cell.angle_beta   90.00
_cell.angle_gamma   90.00
#
_symmetry.space_group_name_H-M   'P 1'
#
loop_
_entity.id
_entity.type
_entity.pdbx_description
1 polymer ?
#
loop_
_entity_poly.entity_id
_entity_poly.type
_entity_poly.pdbx_seq_one_letter_code
_entity_poly.pdbx_strand_id
1 'polypeptide(L)'
;MKILEKEDDWRISFDKCVPYITGYNVALDIGARGGEFAYYLNSFKTVHCFEFRGVKKPVRKRFRKRCPDGRKYKFHAIGISDHNGHEYTTNFRVGRIKGRGDLKIGVKTIDSLGYTDVNFIKIDVEGHEYKCVVGAEQTIRKYNPVIIIEQNRNDFTASDLLTQWGYVVRDVFHIDNKIHDYIMVKK
;
A
#
# COMPACT_ATOMS: atom_id res chain seq x y z
N MET A 1 21.99 -3.77 14.14
CA MET A 1 21.77 -2.31 14.21
C MET A 1 20.98 -1.74 13.03
N LYS A 2 21.11 -2.25 11.79
CA LYS A 2 20.37 -1.71 10.60
C LYS A 2 18.88 -2.04 10.50
N ILE A 3 18.33 -2.94 11.29
CA ILE A 3 16.91 -3.33 11.21
C ILE A 3 16.01 -2.36 12.00
N LEU A 4 16.54 -1.74 13.05
CA LEU A 4 15.81 -0.77 13.87
C LEU A 4 15.60 0.58 13.15
N GLU A 5 16.56 1.02 12.34
CA GLU A 5 16.48 2.29 11.61
C GLU A 5 15.32 2.30 10.57
N LYS A 6 15.03 1.18 9.94
CA LYS A 6 13.97 1.10 8.90
C LYS A 6 12.56 0.95 9.49
N GLU A 7 12.43 0.43 10.70
CA GLU A 7 11.15 0.39 11.42
C GLU A 7 10.78 1.77 11.98
N ASP A 8 11.76 2.56 12.42
CA ASP A 8 11.55 3.94 12.83
C ASP A 8 11.08 4.82 11.67
N ASP A 9 11.58 4.62 10.46
CA ASP A 9 11.20 5.37 9.26
C ASP A 9 9.71 5.23 8.92
N TRP A 10 9.15 4.03 9.01
CA TRP A 10 7.72 3.81 8.73
C TRP A 10 6.80 4.38 9.80
N ARG A 11 7.23 4.40 11.05
CA ARG A 11 6.51 5.08 12.13
C ARG A 11 6.46 6.57 11.87
N ILE A 12 7.61 7.19 11.56
CA ILE A 12 7.70 8.62 11.28
C ILE A 12 6.84 8.99 10.07
N SER A 13 6.88 8.17 9.01
CA SER A 13 6.06 8.37 7.81
C SER A 13 4.56 8.30 8.15
N PHE A 14 4.12 7.36 8.98
CA PHE A 14 2.73 7.28 9.43
C PHE A 14 2.36 8.44 10.38
N ASP A 15 3.21 8.80 11.33
CA ASP A 15 2.95 9.89 12.29
C ASP A 15 2.71 11.22 11.57
N LYS A 16 3.39 11.46 10.45
CA LYS A 16 3.15 12.63 9.58
C LYS A 16 1.78 12.63 8.91
N CYS A 17 1.14 11.48 8.75
CA CYS A 17 -0.20 11.35 8.19
C CYS A 17 -1.30 11.63 9.20
N VAL A 18 -1.05 11.36 10.48
CA VAL A 18 -2.04 11.43 11.56
C VAL A 18 -2.84 12.73 11.59
N PRO A 19 -2.23 13.93 11.42
CA PRO A 19 -2.97 15.20 11.43
C PRO A 19 -4.04 15.33 10.33
N TYR A 20 -3.95 14.53 9.27
CA TYR A 20 -4.84 14.59 8.11
C TYR A 20 -5.88 13.48 8.08
N ILE A 21 -5.76 12.48 8.96
CA ILE A 21 -6.68 11.35 9.02
C ILE A 21 -7.96 11.78 9.74
N THR A 22 -9.08 11.74 9.01
CA THR A 22 -10.39 12.18 9.53
C THR A 22 -11.23 11.06 10.16
N GLY A 23 -10.75 9.83 10.09
CA GLY A 23 -11.42 8.66 10.67
C GLY A 23 -10.50 7.44 10.70
N TYR A 24 -10.83 6.47 11.54
CA TYR A 24 -10.03 5.26 11.76
C TYR A 24 -10.85 3.98 11.54
N ASN A 25 -11.71 3.96 10.50
CA ASN A 25 -12.51 2.77 10.18
C ASN A 25 -11.70 1.74 9.41
N VAL A 26 -11.31 2.06 8.17
CA VAL A 26 -10.60 1.12 7.29
C VAL A 26 -9.30 1.72 6.79
N ALA A 27 -8.22 0.95 6.92
CA ALA A 27 -6.94 1.21 6.28
C ALA A 27 -6.60 0.08 5.29
N LEU A 28 -5.97 0.47 4.16
CA LEU A 28 -5.47 -0.46 3.15
C LEU A 28 -3.94 -0.34 3.10
N ASP A 29 -3.23 -1.46 3.29
CA ASP A 29 -1.77 -1.58 3.14
C ASP A 29 -1.47 -2.43 1.90
N ILE A 30 -1.17 -1.75 0.78
CA ILE A 30 -0.91 -2.37 -0.52
C ILE A 30 0.60 -2.52 -0.69
N GLY A 31 1.06 -3.77 -0.75
CA GLY A 31 2.48 -4.13 -0.64
C GLY A 31 2.89 -4.38 0.80
N ALA A 32 2.04 -5.04 1.60
CA ALA A 32 2.19 -5.20 3.03
C ALA A 32 3.39 -6.06 3.48
N ARG A 33 4.03 -6.78 2.57
CA ARG A 33 5.21 -7.64 2.84
C ARG A 33 4.96 -8.58 4.04
N GLY A 34 5.68 -8.39 5.15
CA GLY A 34 5.52 -9.13 6.40
C GLY A 34 4.75 -8.35 7.47
N GLY A 35 3.99 -7.32 7.10
CA GLY A 35 3.19 -6.49 8.00
C GLY A 35 4.00 -5.37 8.68
N GLU A 36 5.12 -5.00 8.08
CA GLU A 36 6.04 -4.00 8.65
C GLU A 36 5.34 -2.67 8.87
N PHE A 37 4.64 -2.14 7.85
CA PHE A 37 3.87 -0.91 7.96
C PHE A 37 2.52 -1.14 8.66
N ALA A 38 1.82 -2.25 8.36
CA ALA A 38 0.51 -2.57 8.95
C ALA A 38 0.50 -2.51 10.47
N TYR A 39 1.62 -2.83 11.13
CA TYR A 39 1.77 -2.77 12.58
C TYR A 39 1.44 -1.39 13.15
N TYR A 40 1.77 -0.32 12.45
CA TYR A 40 1.50 1.07 12.87
C TYR A 40 0.05 1.51 12.64
N LEU A 41 -0.72 0.77 11.85
CA LEU A 41 -2.14 1.03 11.58
C LEU A 41 -3.06 0.50 12.70
N ASN A 42 -2.54 0.32 13.91
CA ASN A 42 -3.25 -0.28 15.02
C ASN A 42 -4.43 0.56 15.55
N SER A 43 -4.50 1.84 15.24
CA SER A 43 -5.63 2.72 15.57
C SER A 43 -6.88 2.44 14.72
N PHE A 44 -6.74 1.86 13.54
CA PHE A 44 -7.86 1.55 12.67
C PHE A 44 -8.67 0.35 13.17
N LYS A 45 -9.99 0.37 12.93
CA LYS A 45 -10.87 -0.76 13.26
C LYS A 45 -10.55 -1.99 12.43
N THR A 46 -10.29 -1.80 11.14
CA THR A 46 -9.91 -2.89 10.22
C THR A 46 -8.78 -2.44 9.31
N VAL A 47 -7.80 -3.31 9.14
CA VAL A 47 -6.64 -3.12 8.24
C VAL A 47 -6.61 -4.25 7.22
N HIS A 48 -6.78 -3.93 5.94
CA HIS A 48 -6.65 -4.88 4.86
C HIS A 48 -5.24 -4.80 4.25
N CYS A 49 -4.52 -5.90 4.30
CA CYS A 49 -3.12 -6.00 3.89
C CYS A 49 -2.99 -6.88 2.65
N PHE A 50 -2.47 -6.33 1.56
CA PHE A 50 -2.33 -7.01 0.27
C PHE A 50 -0.88 -7.30 -0.03
N GLU A 51 -0.55 -8.57 -0.25
CA GLU A 51 0.80 -9.00 -0.61
C GLU A 51 0.75 -10.29 -1.44
N PHE A 52 1.02 -10.19 -2.74
CA PHE A 52 0.95 -11.36 -3.62
C PHE A 52 1.94 -12.48 -3.24
N ARG A 53 3.10 -12.14 -2.63
CA ARG A 53 4.04 -13.12 -2.08
C ARG A 53 3.49 -13.87 -0.87
N GLY A 54 2.33 -13.46 -0.36
CA GLY A 54 1.62 -14.12 0.74
C GLY A 54 1.20 -15.56 0.43
N VAL A 55 1.25 -16.01 -0.81
CA VAL A 55 1.14 -17.42 -1.16
C VAL A 55 2.26 -18.25 -0.52
N LYS A 56 3.40 -17.64 -0.17
CA LYS A 56 4.53 -18.30 0.51
C LYS A 56 4.34 -18.33 2.02
N LYS A 57 4.48 -19.51 2.63
CA LYS A 57 4.37 -19.71 4.09
C LYS A 57 5.24 -18.76 4.94
N PRO A 58 6.53 -18.48 4.60
CA PRO A 58 7.36 -17.57 5.41
C PRO A 58 6.82 -16.15 5.50
N VAL A 59 6.23 -15.60 4.43
CA VAL A 59 5.64 -14.26 4.42
C VAL A 59 4.45 -14.21 5.37
N ARG A 60 3.51 -15.15 5.24
CA ARG A 60 2.35 -15.27 6.15
C ARG A 60 2.74 -15.48 7.62
N LYS A 61 3.81 -16.24 7.88
CA LYS A 61 4.30 -16.46 9.26
C LYS A 61 4.80 -15.16 9.87
N ARG A 62 5.58 -14.36 9.12
CA ARG A 62 6.06 -13.04 9.58
C ARG A 62 4.90 -12.10 9.85
N PHE A 63 3.96 -12.00 8.91
CA PHE A 63 2.77 -11.18 9.05
C PHE A 63 1.98 -11.52 10.33
N ARG A 64 1.64 -12.79 10.54
CA ARG A 64 0.91 -13.24 11.74
C ARG A 64 1.64 -12.96 13.05
N LYS A 65 2.97 -12.94 13.03
CA LYS A 65 3.78 -12.59 14.21
C LYS A 65 3.68 -11.10 14.54
N ARG A 66 3.65 -10.22 13.53
CA ARG A 66 3.56 -8.76 13.72
C ARG A 66 2.13 -8.28 13.96
N CYS A 67 1.19 -8.84 13.24
CA CYS A 67 -0.23 -8.49 13.24
C CYS A 67 -1.07 -9.68 13.69
N PRO A 68 -1.04 -10.06 14.98
CA PRO A 68 -1.65 -11.32 15.46
C PRO A 68 -3.18 -11.27 15.53
N ASP A 69 -3.78 -10.08 15.66
CA ASP A 69 -5.25 -9.95 15.71
C ASP A 69 -5.86 -10.12 14.31
N GLY A 70 -6.25 -11.34 13.98
CA GLY A 70 -6.88 -11.68 12.71
C GLY A 70 -8.31 -11.12 12.53
N ARG A 71 -8.91 -10.54 13.57
CA ARG A 71 -10.18 -9.80 13.45
C ARG A 71 -9.94 -8.41 12.91
N LYS A 72 -8.87 -7.76 13.32
CA LYS A 72 -8.43 -6.44 12.86
C LYS A 72 -7.67 -6.53 11.54
N TYR A 73 -6.63 -7.36 11.46
CA TYR A 73 -5.73 -7.44 10.31
C TYR A 73 -6.15 -8.54 9.34
N LYS A 74 -6.63 -8.17 8.18
CA LYS A 74 -7.08 -9.07 7.11
C LYS A 74 -5.99 -9.20 6.04
N PHE A 75 -5.30 -10.34 6.00
CA PHE A 75 -4.23 -10.58 5.04
C PHE A 75 -4.74 -11.24 3.76
N HIS A 76 -4.51 -10.59 2.63
CA HIS A 76 -4.89 -11.03 1.29
C HIS A 76 -3.65 -11.40 0.49
N ALA A 77 -3.55 -12.68 0.10
CA ALA A 77 -2.43 -13.20 -0.70
C ALA A 77 -2.66 -12.96 -2.20
N ILE A 78 -2.92 -11.71 -2.58
CA ILE A 78 -3.17 -11.25 -3.95
C ILE A 78 -2.40 -9.95 -4.22
N GLY A 79 -2.19 -9.61 -5.50
CA GLY A 79 -1.74 -8.29 -5.92
C GLY A 79 -2.92 -7.33 -6.13
N ILE A 80 -2.64 -6.04 -6.11
CA ILE A 80 -3.59 -5.00 -6.51
C ILE A 80 -3.12 -4.44 -7.85
N SER A 81 -4.06 -4.22 -8.78
CA SER A 81 -3.81 -3.74 -10.14
C SER A 81 -5.02 -2.96 -10.66
N ASP A 82 -4.95 -2.52 -11.92
CA ASP A 82 -6.00 -1.81 -12.66
C ASP A 82 -7.11 -2.72 -13.21
N HIS A 83 -6.99 -4.03 -13.04
CA HIS A 83 -7.97 -5.02 -13.51
C HIS A 83 -8.07 -6.22 -12.56
N ASN A 84 -9.14 -6.99 -12.74
CA ASN A 84 -9.31 -8.29 -12.07
C ASN A 84 -8.80 -9.41 -12.98
N GLY A 85 -7.96 -10.29 -12.46
CA GLY A 85 -7.43 -11.40 -13.24
C GLY A 85 -6.06 -11.84 -12.81
N HIS A 86 -5.11 -11.79 -13.72
CA HIS A 86 -3.75 -12.25 -13.48
C HIS A 86 -2.73 -11.31 -14.10
N GLU A 87 -1.61 -11.17 -13.40
CA GLU A 87 -0.39 -10.54 -13.88
C GLU A 87 0.76 -11.54 -13.83
N TYR A 88 1.88 -11.19 -14.48
CA TYR A 88 3.05 -12.04 -14.55
C TYR A 88 4.26 -11.38 -13.90
N THR A 89 5.08 -12.18 -13.23
CA THR A 89 6.35 -11.73 -12.64
C THR A 89 7.46 -12.74 -12.92
N THR A 90 8.68 -12.26 -13.02
CA THR A 90 9.86 -13.12 -13.21
C THR A 90 10.42 -13.63 -11.89
N ASN A 91 10.14 -12.97 -10.77
CA ASN A 91 10.75 -13.33 -9.50
C ASN A 91 9.94 -12.86 -8.29
N PHE A 92 9.54 -13.82 -7.45
CA PHE A 92 8.91 -13.52 -6.16
C PHE A 92 9.85 -12.84 -5.14
N ARG A 93 11.17 -12.83 -5.36
CA ARG A 93 12.11 -12.23 -4.39
C ARG A 93 12.10 -10.71 -4.44
N VAL A 94 11.90 -10.13 -5.63
CA VAL A 94 12.01 -8.68 -5.87
C VAL A 94 10.70 -7.93 -5.61
N GLY A 95 9.57 -8.64 -5.49
CA GLY A 95 8.29 -8.00 -5.19
C GLY A 95 7.64 -7.23 -6.35
N ARG A 96 8.27 -7.18 -7.53
CA ARG A 96 7.77 -6.42 -8.69
C ARG A 96 6.85 -7.23 -9.58
N ILE A 97 5.71 -6.67 -9.92
CA ILE A 97 4.86 -7.14 -11.01
C ILE A 97 5.34 -6.48 -12.29
N LYS A 98 5.83 -7.27 -13.24
CA LYS A 98 6.43 -6.72 -14.47
C LYS A 98 5.58 -6.92 -15.72
N GLY A 99 4.38 -7.49 -15.61
CA GLY A 99 3.52 -7.82 -16.77
C GLY A 99 4.12 -8.89 -17.70
N ARG A 100 5.29 -9.45 -17.35
CA ARG A 100 6.00 -10.51 -18.10
C ARG A 100 6.73 -11.44 -17.16
N GLY A 101 6.92 -12.69 -17.56
CA GLY A 101 7.60 -13.74 -16.79
C GLY A 101 6.74 -14.99 -16.68
N ASP A 102 7.26 -16.02 -16.04
CA ASP A 102 6.63 -17.36 -15.98
C ASP A 102 5.75 -17.55 -14.74
N LEU A 103 5.81 -16.63 -13.78
CA LEU A 103 5.06 -16.74 -12.52
C LEU A 103 3.77 -15.93 -12.61
N LYS A 104 2.66 -16.66 -12.68
CA LYS A 104 1.30 -16.11 -12.69
C LYS A 104 0.86 -15.75 -11.28
N ILE A 105 0.37 -14.53 -11.06
CA ILE A 105 -0.17 -14.05 -9.80
C ILE A 105 -1.60 -13.53 -9.99
N GLY A 106 -2.48 -13.80 -9.03
CA GLY A 106 -3.81 -13.23 -9.01
C GLY A 106 -3.77 -11.76 -8.64
N VAL A 107 -4.53 -10.93 -9.37
CA VAL A 107 -4.69 -9.50 -9.07
C VAL A 107 -6.15 -9.11 -9.05
N LYS A 108 -6.45 -8.06 -8.26
CA LYS A 108 -7.78 -7.41 -8.20
C LYS A 108 -7.64 -5.91 -8.14
N THR A 109 -8.69 -5.20 -8.56
CA THR A 109 -8.85 -3.79 -8.27
C THR A 109 -9.37 -3.61 -6.85
N ILE A 110 -8.98 -2.54 -6.16
CA ILE A 110 -9.56 -2.18 -4.85
C ILE A 110 -11.06 -1.94 -4.98
N ASP A 111 -11.47 -1.27 -6.06
CA ASP A 111 -12.89 -0.96 -6.30
C ASP A 111 -13.77 -2.22 -6.40
N SER A 112 -13.26 -3.32 -6.98
CA SER A 112 -13.99 -4.59 -7.06
C SER A 112 -14.14 -5.32 -5.73
N LEU A 113 -13.36 -4.94 -4.72
CA LEU A 113 -13.43 -5.53 -3.38
C LEU A 113 -14.49 -4.86 -2.49
N GLY A 114 -15.04 -3.70 -2.91
CA GLY A 114 -16.19 -3.07 -2.31
C GLY A 114 -15.98 -2.54 -0.90
N TYR A 115 -14.77 -2.10 -0.56
CA TYR A 115 -14.51 -1.52 0.75
C TYR A 115 -15.26 -0.21 0.96
N THR A 116 -15.76 -0.01 2.18
CA THR A 116 -16.43 1.22 2.62
C THR A 116 -15.63 1.91 3.71
N ASP A 117 -15.84 3.23 3.87
CA ASP A 117 -15.23 4.03 4.93
C ASP A 117 -13.68 3.93 4.98
N VAL A 118 -13.05 3.92 3.81
CA VAL A 118 -11.60 3.89 3.68
C VAL A 118 -11.03 5.26 4.05
N ASN A 119 -10.25 5.32 5.12
CA ASN A 119 -9.68 6.57 5.63
C ASN A 119 -8.17 6.70 5.34
N PHE A 120 -7.52 5.60 5.02
CA PHE A 120 -6.08 5.57 4.78
C PHE A 120 -5.69 4.49 3.77
N ILE A 121 -4.74 4.82 2.87
CA ILE A 121 -4.17 3.87 1.91
C ILE A 121 -2.65 4.06 1.88
N LYS A 122 -1.89 2.97 2.05
CA LYS A 122 -0.46 2.91 1.71
C LYS A 122 -0.29 2.13 0.42
N ILE A 123 0.53 2.64 -0.51
CA ILE A 123 0.87 1.99 -1.77
C ILE A 123 2.40 1.96 -1.90
N ASP A 124 2.98 0.75 -1.83
CA ASP A 124 4.41 0.49 -1.96
C ASP A 124 4.57 -0.89 -2.61
N VAL A 125 4.60 -0.92 -3.92
CA VAL A 125 4.52 -2.15 -4.74
C VAL A 125 5.63 -2.25 -5.79
N GLU A 126 6.70 -1.47 -5.58
CA GLU A 126 7.94 -1.59 -6.34
C GLU A 126 7.74 -1.36 -7.86
N GLY A 127 7.03 -0.28 -8.23
CA GLY A 127 6.82 0.16 -9.62
C GLY A 127 5.50 -0.28 -10.25
N HIS A 128 4.49 -0.61 -9.44
CA HIS A 128 3.13 -0.91 -9.89
C HIS A 128 2.08 0.07 -9.31
N GLU A 129 2.55 1.17 -8.74
CA GLU A 129 1.77 2.16 -7.98
C GLU A 129 0.68 2.78 -8.84
N TYR A 130 0.99 3.17 -10.09
CA TYR A 130 0.02 3.75 -11.03
C TYR A 130 -1.20 2.84 -11.24
N LYS A 131 -0.98 1.55 -11.50
CA LYS A 131 -2.07 0.59 -11.67
C LYS A 131 -2.88 0.38 -10.39
N CYS A 132 -2.23 0.42 -9.22
CA CYS A 132 -2.92 0.36 -7.93
C CYS A 132 -3.84 1.57 -7.75
N VAL A 133 -3.39 2.77 -8.10
CA VAL A 133 -4.19 4.01 -8.03
C VAL A 133 -5.37 3.93 -8.99
N VAL A 134 -5.16 3.54 -10.25
CA VAL A 134 -6.25 3.34 -11.23
C VAL A 134 -7.29 2.35 -10.73
N GLY A 135 -6.85 1.20 -10.19
CA GLY A 135 -7.75 0.17 -9.66
C GLY A 135 -8.47 0.55 -8.36
N ALA A 136 -8.16 1.70 -7.79
CA ALA A 136 -8.77 2.24 -6.57
C ALA A 136 -9.51 3.58 -6.81
N GLU A 137 -9.71 3.99 -8.06
CA GLU A 137 -10.24 5.31 -8.40
C GLU A 137 -11.55 5.65 -7.71
N GLN A 138 -12.55 4.74 -7.80
CA GLN A 138 -13.88 4.97 -7.20
C GLN A 138 -13.78 5.08 -5.68
N THR A 139 -12.99 4.20 -5.06
CA THR A 139 -12.74 4.19 -3.60
C THR A 139 -12.06 5.48 -3.17
N ILE A 140 -11.00 5.90 -3.87
CA ILE A 140 -10.24 7.12 -3.55
C ILE A 140 -11.11 8.36 -3.71
N ARG A 141 -11.84 8.49 -4.82
CA ARG A 141 -12.71 9.65 -5.08
C ARG A 141 -13.90 9.73 -4.11
N LYS A 142 -14.41 8.58 -3.68
CA LYS A 142 -15.57 8.52 -2.77
C LYS A 142 -15.22 8.85 -1.33
N TYR A 143 -14.11 8.31 -0.82
CA TYR A 143 -13.79 8.39 0.60
C TYR A 143 -12.69 9.41 0.93
N ASN A 144 -11.97 9.92 -0.09
CA ASN A 144 -10.87 10.88 0.07
C ASN A 144 -9.86 10.48 1.17
N PRO A 145 -9.34 9.23 1.17
CA PRO A 145 -8.41 8.79 2.20
C PRO A 145 -7.11 9.59 2.17
N VAL A 146 -6.41 9.63 3.28
CA VAL A 146 -4.98 9.99 3.28
C VAL A 146 -4.20 8.88 2.59
N ILE A 147 -3.29 9.24 1.69
CA ILE A 147 -2.53 8.26 0.90
C ILE A 147 -1.03 8.47 1.15
N ILE A 148 -0.33 7.40 1.53
CA ILE A 148 1.13 7.30 1.37
C ILE A 148 1.40 6.52 0.11
N ILE A 149 2.22 7.09 -0.77
CA ILE A 149 2.62 6.42 -2.00
C ILE A 149 4.14 6.48 -2.18
N GLU A 150 4.76 5.31 -2.39
CA GLU A 150 6.17 5.25 -2.74
C GLU A 150 6.38 5.81 -4.14
N GLN A 151 7.34 6.72 -4.27
CA GLN A 151 7.73 7.33 -5.55
C GLN A 151 9.18 7.03 -5.86
N ASN A 152 9.43 6.43 -7.00
CA ASN A 152 10.76 6.32 -7.58
C ASN A 152 11.13 7.63 -8.29
N ARG A 153 12.40 8.00 -8.27
CA ARG A 153 12.96 9.27 -8.77
C ARG A 153 12.47 9.76 -10.14
N ASN A 154 12.04 8.86 -11.01
CA ASN A 154 11.69 9.16 -12.41
C ASN A 154 10.28 8.70 -12.78
N ASP A 155 9.46 8.26 -11.82
CA ASP A 155 8.09 7.83 -12.09
C ASP A 155 7.12 8.51 -11.12
N PHE A 156 6.50 9.60 -11.58
CA PHE A 156 5.51 10.38 -10.84
C PHE A 156 4.08 10.10 -11.31
N THR A 157 3.87 9.16 -12.24
CA THR A 157 2.58 8.92 -12.89
C THR A 157 1.43 8.68 -11.92
N ALA A 158 1.70 7.98 -10.82
CA ALA A 158 0.70 7.70 -9.79
C ALA A 158 0.34 8.96 -8.98
N SER A 159 1.32 9.74 -8.52
CA SER A 159 1.07 10.99 -7.79
C SER A 159 0.48 12.09 -8.68
N ASP A 160 0.87 12.13 -9.96
CA ASP A 160 0.29 13.05 -10.93
C ASP A 160 -1.20 12.75 -11.16
N LEU A 161 -1.58 11.46 -11.25
CA LEU A 161 -2.98 11.05 -11.36
C LEU A 161 -3.78 11.45 -10.11
N LEU A 162 -3.24 11.23 -8.92
CA LEU A 162 -3.88 11.68 -7.68
C LEU A 162 -4.02 13.21 -7.65
N THR A 163 -3.04 13.94 -8.16
CA THR A 163 -3.09 15.42 -8.25
C THR A 163 -4.20 15.87 -9.19
N GLN A 164 -4.41 15.20 -10.33
CA GLN A 164 -5.55 15.46 -11.22
C GLN A 164 -6.90 15.21 -10.53
N TRP A 165 -6.94 14.32 -9.52
CA TRP A 165 -8.12 14.07 -8.70
C TRP A 165 -8.25 15.05 -7.52
N GLY A 166 -7.39 16.09 -7.45
CA GLY A 166 -7.42 17.15 -6.45
C GLY A 166 -6.71 16.80 -5.15
N TYR A 167 -5.80 15.83 -5.17
CA TYR A 167 -4.86 15.61 -4.07
C TYR A 167 -3.68 16.57 -4.16
N VAL A 168 -3.06 16.86 -3.03
CA VAL A 168 -1.81 17.63 -2.95
C VAL A 168 -0.80 16.88 -2.09
N VAL A 169 0.46 17.00 -2.45
CA VAL A 169 1.57 16.52 -1.61
C VAL A 169 1.66 17.44 -0.39
N ARG A 170 1.49 16.90 0.80
CA ARG A 170 1.60 17.63 2.07
C ARG A 170 2.94 17.47 2.72
N ASP A 171 3.55 16.29 2.55
CA ASP A 171 4.88 16.03 3.06
C ASP A 171 5.57 14.98 2.19
N VAL A 172 6.89 14.94 2.27
CA VAL A 172 7.72 13.97 1.58
C VAL A 172 8.65 13.36 2.62
N PHE A 173 8.63 12.04 2.71
CA PHE A 173 9.57 11.30 3.52
C PHE A 173 10.63 10.66 2.64
N HIS A 174 11.88 10.98 2.87
CA HIS A 174 13.01 10.47 2.09
C HIS A 174 13.50 9.15 2.70
N ILE A 175 13.29 8.04 2.00
CA ILE A 175 13.78 6.71 2.41
C ILE A 175 15.26 6.57 2.06
N ASP A 176 15.62 7.01 0.86
CA ASP A 176 17.00 7.10 0.38
C ASP A 176 17.12 8.19 -0.72
N ASN A 177 18.29 8.30 -1.35
CA ASN A 177 18.51 9.28 -2.42
C ASN A 177 17.67 9.04 -3.70
N LYS A 178 16.87 7.97 -3.77
CA LYS A 178 16.14 7.56 -4.98
C LYS A 178 14.66 7.28 -4.74
N ILE A 179 14.27 7.02 -3.51
CA ILE A 179 12.91 6.59 -3.15
C ILE A 179 12.37 7.55 -2.10
N HIS A 180 11.15 8.02 -2.32
CA HIS A 180 10.45 8.93 -1.44
C HIS A 180 9.02 8.44 -1.22
N ASP A 181 8.53 8.52 0.01
CA ASP A 181 7.13 8.40 0.32
C ASP A 181 6.46 9.77 0.22
N TYR A 182 5.50 9.92 -0.67
CA TYR A 182 4.66 11.11 -0.75
C TYR A 182 3.41 10.91 0.11
N ILE A 183 3.18 11.87 1.00
CA ILE A 183 1.94 11.97 1.78
C ILE A 183 0.98 12.86 1.02
N MET A 184 -0.07 12.26 0.50
CA MET A 184 -1.06 12.92 -0.35
C MET A 184 -2.40 13.03 0.36
N VAL A 185 -2.96 14.22 0.32
CA VAL A 185 -4.20 14.57 1.02
C VAL A 185 -5.12 15.30 0.04
N LYS A 186 -6.42 15.04 0.12
CA LYS A 186 -7.43 15.76 -0.65
C LYS A 186 -7.44 17.23 -0.26
N LYS A 187 -7.47 18.11 -1.26
CA LYS A 187 -7.48 19.58 -1.11
C LYS A 187 -8.84 20.09 -0.63
#